data_565b628ebc4762a0d01070f3658609c5
#
_entry.id   565b628ebc4762a0d01070f3658609c5
#
_cell.length_a   1.000
_cell.length_b   1.000
_cell.length_c   1.000
_cell.angle_alpha   90.00
_cell.angle_beta   90.00
_cell.angle_gamma   90.00
#
_symmetry.space_group_name_H-M   'P 1'
#
loop_
_entity.id
_entity.type
_entity.pdbx_description
1 polymer ?
#
loop_
_entity_poly.entity_id
_entity_poly.type
_entity_poly.pdbx_seq_one_letter_code
_entity_poly.pdbx_strand_id
1 'polypeptide(L)'
;MAKNEKICIIGAGPAGLSAAVHLEKNGYTDYSILEKEDHVGGKCHSPYHDGKRFEMGAIMGCPTYYAVHELELFGGVDHNGPKLERAYRKMNGKPYDPFNPKKNPLLIPHLLKMKSQVKKLGTLLATKYKGYQYTGHKGISEGKYDGYDPVTGEHVVGENPNLKDLCMNFKDFCKLNKVELAQEIWIGPYTAFGYGFFDEIPAAYVLKYLDFATAMYFVNKDLWTWQDGTQSIYEAVNEKLQHPARLNVNITKVTRENGKVQVYIGDEMEEYDKIIVTAPLQHLPSYFDATEQEKALFSKIDYERYDVTAITCKKGTYYPDMSGYLFDNMVPERLGHLMVFYHRWKNEPNQ
;
A
#
# COMPACT_ATOMS: atom_id res chain seq x y z
N MET A 1 -20.09 15.46 13.41
CA MET A 1 -21.27 14.78 12.81
C MET A 1 -22.24 14.42 13.92
N ALA A 2 -23.55 14.53 13.69
CA ALA A 2 -24.54 14.00 14.62
C ALA A 2 -24.60 12.48 14.47
N LYS A 3 -24.75 11.75 15.58
CA LYS A 3 -24.69 10.25 15.56
C LYS A 3 -25.85 9.59 14.82
N ASN A 4 -26.87 10.34 14.46
CA ASN A 4 -28.04 9.91 13.69
C ASN A 4 -27.98 10.30 12.19
N GLU A 5 -26.83 10.80 11.71
CA GLU A 5 -26.64 11.07 10.28
C GLU A 5 -26.49 9.76 9.51
N LYS A 6 -27.20 9.63 8.40
CA LYS A 6 -27.08 8.51 7.46
C LYS A 6 -25.87 8.72 6.55
N ILE A 7 -24.94 7.77 6.53
CA ILE A 7 -23.64 7.90 5.88
C ILE A 7 -23.50 6.89 4.75
N CYS A 8 -23.16 7.36 3.56
CA CYS A 8 -22.78 6.48 2.44
C CYS A 8 -21.25 6.33 2.38
N ILE A 9 -20.77 5.10 2.28
CA ILE A 9 -19.37 4.78 2.01
C ILE A 9 -19.29 4.16 0.61
N ILE A 10 -18.54 4.77 -0.30
CA ILE A 10 -18.31 4.24 -1.64
C ILE A 10 -16.96 3.50 -1.66
N GLY A 11 -17.04 2.20 -1.89
CA GLY A 11 -15.92 1.26 -1.93
C GLY A 11 -15.79 0.42 -0.67
N ALA A 12 -15.70 -0.91 -0.82
CA ALA A 12 -15.47 -1.88 0.25
C ALA A 12 -14.02 -2.42 0.24
N GLY A 13 -13.06 -1.60 -0.19
CA GLY A 13 -11.64 -1.84 0.01
C GLY A 13 -11.21 -1.59 1.46
N PRO A 14 -9.90 -1.74 1.78
CA PRO A 14 -9.36 -1.51 3.12
C PRO A 14 -9.80 -0.20 3.76
N ALA A 15 -9.80 0.90 3.00
CA ALA A 15 -10.16 2.22 3.49
C ALA A 15 -11.66 2.33 3.85
N GLY A 16 -12.55 1.80 3.00
CA GLY A 16 -13.99 1.85 3.25
C GLY A 16 -14.41 0.99 4.43
N LEU A 17 -13.89 -0.23 4.52
CA LEU A 17 -14.17 -1.10 5.66
C LEU A 17 -13.57 -0.55 6.97
N SER A 18 -12.37 0.03 6.92
CA SER A 18 -11.79 0.73 8.07
C SER A 18 -12.65 1.90 8.51
N ALA A 19 -13.17 2.71 7.56
CA ALA A 19 -14.09 3.80 7.88
C ALA A 19 -15.36 3.29 8.60
N ALA A 20 -15.95 2.19 8.12
CA ALA A 20 -17.11 1.59 8.76
C ALA A 20 -16.82 1.12 10.18
N VAL A 21 -15.70 0.41 10.41
CA VAL A 21 -15.26 -0.02 11.75
C VAL A 21 -15.11 1.17 12.69
N HIS A 22 -14.51 2.26 12.22
CA HIS A 22 -14.35 3.48 13.03
C HIS A 22 -15.65 4.21 13.26
N LEU A 23 -16.59 4.21 12.32
CA LEU A 23 -17.94 4.73 12.53
C LEU A 23 -18.64 3.99 13.66
N GLU A 24 -18.66 2.66 13.62
CA GLU A 24 -19.27 1.83 14.67
C GLU A 24 -18.62 2.05 16.04
N LYS A 25 -17.29 2.05 16.11
CA LYS A 25 -16.55 2.33 17.35
C LYS A 25 -16.88 3.68 17.97
N ASN A 26 -17.27 4.65 17.15
CA ASN A 26 -17.69 5.99 17.59
C ASN A 26 -19.19 6.15 17.75
N GLY A 27 -19.98 5.09 17.58
CA GLY A 27 -21.42 5.06 17.78
C GLY A 27 -22.24 5.63 16.63
N TYR A 28 -21.68 5.65 15.41
CA TYR A 28 -22.40 5.92 14.17
C TYR A 28 -22.86 4.59 13.57
N THR A 29 -24.14 4.30 13.62
CA THR A 29 -24.69 3.02 13.20
C THR A 29 -25.57 3.09 11.95
N ASP A 30 -25.90 4.28 11.47
CA ASP A 30 -26.68 4.45 10.24
C ASP A 30 -25.73 4.73 9.06
N TYR A 31 -25.20 3.67 8.47
CA TYR A 31 -24.34 3.76 7.30
C TYR A 31 -24.63 2.63 6.29
N SER A 32 -24.24 2.85 5.05
CA SER A 32 -24.24 1.85 3.99
C SER A 32 -22.92 1.85 3.28
N ILE A 33 -22.38 0.67 2.96
CA ILE A 33 -21.18 0.50 2.14
C ILE A 33 -21.63 -0.01 0.77
N LEU A 34 -21.24 0.69 -0.30
CA LEU A 34 -21.61 0.36 -1.67
C LEU A 34 -20.34 -0.03 -2.45
N GLU A 35 -20.28 -1.26 -2.94
CA GLU A 35 -19.16 -1.82 -3.69
C GLU A 35 -19.61 -2.29 -5.08
N LYS A 36 -18.85 -1.93 -6.10
CA LYS A 36 -19.14 -2.28 -7.50
C LYS A 36 -18.79 -3.72 -7.84
N GLU A 37 -17.77 -4.26 -7.19
CA GLU A 37 -17.31 -5.63 -7.42
C GLU A 37 -18.22 -6.64 -6.69
N ASP A 38 -18.05 -7.91 -7.01
CA ASP A 38 -18.76 -9.04 -6.37
C ASP A 38 -18.08 -9.49 -5.05
N HIS A 39 -17.05 -8.78 -4.62
CA HIS A 39 -16.26 -9.09 -3.42
C HIS A 39 -15.74 -7.83 -2.73
N VAL A 40 -15.39 -7.96 -1.45
CA VAL A 40 -14.71 -6.93 -0.66
C VAL A 40 -13.20 -7.10 -0.73
N GLY A 41 -12.45 -6.07 -0.29
CA GLY A 41 -10.99 -6.11 -0.19
C GLY A 41 -10.27 -5.21 -1.20
N GLY A 42 -10.92 -4.79 -2.28
CA GLY A 42 -10.34 -3.89 -3.28
C GLY A 42 -8.99 -4.40 -3.80
N LYS A 43 -7.89 -3.65 -3.57
CA LYS A 43 -6.53 -4.06 -3.98
C LYS A 43 -5.93 -5.20 -3.13
N CYS A 44 -6.59 -5.64 -2.08
CA CYS A 44 -6.28 -6.85 -1.33
C CYS A 44 -7.12 -7.99 -1.88
N HIS A 45 -6.84 -8.40 -3.12
CA HIS A 45 -7.60 -9.41 -3.85
C HIS A 45 -6.85 -10.75 -3.85
N SER A 46 -7.47 -11.77 -3.28
CA SER A 46 -6.87 -13.10 -3.13
C SER A 46 -7.85 -14.17 -3.63
N PRO A 47 -8.03 -14.30 -4.96
CA PRO A 47 -8.96 -15.29 -5.51
C PRO A 47 -8.52 -16.73 -5.25
N TYR A 48 -9.49 -17.65 -5.25
CA TYR A 48 -9.22 -19.08 -5.21
C TYR A 48 -8.86 -19.63 -6.60
N HIS A 49 -7.86 -20.50 -6.62
CA HIS A 49 -7.55 -21.36 -7.76
C HIS A 49 -7.20 -22.76 -7.20
N ASP A 50 -7.85 -23.80 -7.68
CA ASP A 50 -7.68 -25.19 -7.22
C ASP A 50 -7.74 -25.33 -5.67
N GLY A 51 -8.71 -24.62 -5.04
CA GLY A 51 -8.94 -24.66 -3.60
C GLY A 51 -7.94 -23.87 -2.75
N LYS A 52 -7.07 -23.06 -3.36
CA LYS A 52 -6.07 -22.24 -2.68
C LYS A 52 -6.19 -20.78 -3.06
N ARG A 53 -5.82 -19.90 -2.14
CA ARG A 53 -5.75 -18.45 -2.36
C ARG A 53 -4.44 -18.05 -3.03
N PHE A 54 -4.53 -17.17 -3.98
CA PHE A 54 -3.40 -16.51 -4.64
C PHE A 54 -3.53 -15.00 -4.54
N GLU A 55 -2.42 -14.31 -4.28
CA GLU A 55 -2.43 -12.87 -4.12
C GLU A 55 -2.32 -12.16 -5.47
N MET A 56 -3.35 -11.42 -5.84
CA MET A 56 -3.38 -10.58 -7.05
C MET A 56 -3.20 -9.10 -6.74
N GLY A 57 -2.87 -8.77 -5.49
CA GLY A 57 -2.64 -7.43 -5.00
C GLY A 57 -1.66 -7.41 -3.84
N ALA A 58 -2.08 -6.88 -2.68
CA ALA A 58 -1.26 -6.90 -1.46
C ALA A 58 -1.00 -8.34 -0.99
N ILE A 59 0.23 -8.62 -0.54
CA ILE A 59 0.68 -10.00 -0.25
C ILE A 59 1.21 -10.21 1.16
N MET A 60 1.51 -9.17 1.92
CA MET A 60 2.19 -9.30 3.21
C MET A 60 1.85 -8.17 4.18
N GLY A 61 2.08 -8.44 5.47
CA GLY A 61 2.05 -7.48 6.55
C GLY A 61 3.38 -7.40 7.29
N CYS A 62 3.53 -6.34 8.09
CA CYS A 62 4.69 -6.14 8.96
C CYS A 62 4.28 -5.35 10.22
N PRO A 63 5.12 -5.31 11.28
CA PRO A 63 4.76 -4.71 12.58
C PRO A 63 4.32 -3.24 12.55
N THR A 64 4.69 -2.48 11.53
CA THR A 64 4.29 -1.08 11.38
C THR A 64 2.96 -0.86 10.65
N TYR A 65 2.28 -1.92 10.23
CA TYR A 65 0.99 -1.82 9.57
C TYR A 65 -0.17 -1.76 10.59
N TYR A 66 -0.13 -0.74 11.45
CA TYR A 66 -1.04 -0.59 12.59
C TYR A 66 -2.53 -0.68 12.23
N ALA A 67 -2.94 -0.02 11.14
CA ALA A 67 -4.33 -0.07 10.67
C ALA A 67 -4.74 -1.48 10.20
N VAL A 68 -3.82 -2.24 9.61
CA VAL A 68 -4.08 -3.64 9.23
C VAL A 68 -4.24 -4.49 10.48
N HIS A 69 -3.36 -4.32 11.48
CA HIS A 69 -3.48 -5.02 12.76
C HIS A 69 -4.80 -4.74 13.48
N GLU A 70 -5.27 -3.51 13.45
CA GLU A 70 -6.56 -3.15 14.03
C GLU A 70 -7.70 -3.92 13.35
N LEU A 71 -7.64 -4.07 12.02
CA LEU A 71 -8.63 -4.83 11.25
C LEU A 71 -8.49 -6.33 11.44
N GLU A 72 -7.27 -6.88 11.56
CA GLU A 72 -7.02 -8.27 11.96
C GLU A 72 -7.69 -8.59 13.30
N LEU A 73 -7.45 -7.75 14.31
CA LEU A 73 -8.05 -7.90 15.62
C LEU A 73 -9.58 -7.81 15.59
N PHE A 74 -10.12 -6.86 14.84
CA PHE A 74 -11.57 -6.72 14.66
C PHE A 74 -12.15 -7.93 13.95
N GLY A 75 -11.53 -8.38 12.85
CA GLY A 75 -11.94 -9.56 12.08
C GLY A 75 -11.69 -10.88 12.80
N GLY A 76 -10.73 -10.93 13.76
CA GLY A 76 -10.27 -12.16 14.40
C GLY A 76 -9.46 -13.03 13.44
N VAL A 77 -8.65 -12.41 12.58
CA VAL A 77 -7.82 -13.10 11.58
C VAL A 77 -6.37 -13.14 12.04
N ASP A 78 -5.78 -14.32 12.03
CA ASP A 78 -4.38 -14.55 12.36
C ASP A 78 -3.48 -14.53 11.12
N HIS A 79 -2.25 -14.03 11.28
CA HIS A 79 -1.23 -14.07 10.23
C HIS A 79 -0.45 -15.40 10.26
N ASN A 80 -1.12 -16.46 9.87
CA ASN A 80 -0.65 -17.85 9.92
C ASN A 80 -0.31 -18.43 8.53
N GLY A 81 -0.14 -17.57 7.55
CA GLY A 81 0.10 -17.96 6.16
C GLY A 81 1.52 -18.43 5.87
N PRO A 82 1.81 -18.83 4.62
CA PRO A 82 3.11 -19.30 4.21
C PRO A 82 4.21 -18.28 4.50
N LYS A 83 5.35 -18.75 5.04
CA LYS A 83 6.49 -17.90 5.33
C LYS A 83 7.10 -17.34 4.04
N LEU A 84 7.34 -16.03 4.01
CA LEU A 84 8.01 -15.37 2.91
C LEU A 84 9.50 -15.72 2.86
N GLU A 85 9.92 -16.30 1.76
CA GLU A 85 11.33 -16.50 1.41
C GLU A 85 11.67 -15.65 0.18
N ARG A 86 12.85 -15.03 0.17
CA ARG A 86 13.32 -14.20 -0.93
C ARG A 86 14.57 -14.75 -1.55
N ALA A 87 14.61 -14.74 -2.86
CA ALA A 87 15.79 -14.97 -3.66
C ALA A 87 15.98 -13.84 -4.67
N TYR A 88 17.17 -13.72 -5.17
CA TYR A 88 17.51 -12.74 -6.19
C TYR A 88 18.02 -13.45 -7.44
N ARG A 89 17.63 -12.93 -8.60
CA ARG A 89 17.99 -13.51 -9.89
C ARG A 89 18.41 -12.43 -10.87
N LYS A 90 19.33 -12.79 -11.76
CA LYS A 90 19.67 -12.01 -12.93
C LYS A 90 18.59 -12.15 -14.01
N MET A 91 18.54 -11.23 -14.97
CA MET A 91 17.64 -11.32 -16.14
C MET A 91 17.66 -12.68 -16.84
N ASN A 92 18.81 -13.34 -16.87
CA ASN A 92 18.96 -14.68 -17.48
C ASN A 92 18.51 -15.82 -16.56
N GLY A 93 17.83 -15.53 -15.44
CA GLY A 93 17.32 -16.49 -14.46
C GLY A 93 18.37 -17.09 -13.52
N LYS A 94 19.66 -16.78 -13.68
CA LYS A 94 20.70 -17.30 -12.80
C LYS A 94 20.55 -16.76 -11.37
N PRO A 95 20.73 -17.62 -10.35
CA PRO A 95 20.74 -17.17 -8.95
C PRO A 95 21.79 -16.08 -8.74
N TYR A 96 21.39 -15.06 -8.00
CA TYR A 96 22.23 -13.94 -7.65
C TYR A 96 21.89 -13.49 -6.23
N ASP A 97 22.89 -13.21 -5.42
CA ASP A 97 22.69 -12.76 -4.04
C ASP A 97 23.61 -11.55 -3.76
N PRO A 98 23.10 -10.34 -3.96
CA PRO A 98 23.89 -9.11 -3.82
C PRO A 98 24.23 -8.77 -2.37
N PHE A 99 23.59 -9.44 -1.40
CA PHE A 99 23.72 -9.15 0.02
C PHE A 99 24.43 -10.25 0.82
N ASN A 100 24.97 -11.28 0.16
CA ASN A 100 25.59 -12.41 0.83
C ASN A 100 27.11 -12.45 0.65
N PRO A 101 27.88 -11.92 1.62
CA PRO A 101 29.33 -11.91 1.54
C PRO A 101 29.96 -13.30 1.67
N LYS A 102 29.24 -14.28 2.22
CA LYS A 102 29.71 -15.67 2.29
C LYS A 102 29.81 -16.32 0.91
N LYS A 103 28.91 -15.94 -0.01
CA LYS A 103 28.92 -16.38 -1.41
C LYS A 103 29.87 -15.56 -2.29
N ASN A 104 30.07 -14.28 -1.95
CA ASN A 104 30.98 -13.40 -2.68
C ASN A 104 31.67 -12.42 -1.70
N PRO A 105 32.87 -12.72 -1.21
CA PRO A 105 33.65 -11.88 -0.30
C PRO A 105 33.98 -10.49 -0.84
N LEU A 106 34.01 -10.29 -2.16
CA LEU A 106 34.26 -8.98 -2.79
C LEU A 106 33.16 -7.97 -2.52
N LEU A 107 31.98 -8.43 -2.05
CA LEU A 107 30.88 -7.58 -1.63
C LEU A 107 31.12 -6.91 -0.26
N ILE A 108 32.07 -7.38 0.55
CA ILE A 108 32.27 -6.90 1.93
C ILE A 108 32.45 -5.37 2.01
N PRO A 109 33.34 -4.73 1.25
CA PRO A 109 33.52 -3.28 1.31
C PRO A 109 32.24 -2.52 0.92
N HIS A 110 31.53 -2.99 -0.12
CA HIS A 110 30.29 -2.42 -0.58
C HIS A 110 29.19 -2.51 0.51
N LEU A 111 29.00 -3.69 1.10
CA LEU A 111 28.01 -3.90 2.16
C LEU A 111 28.31 -3.10 3.42
N LEU A 112 29.58 -2.94 3.80
CA LEU A 112 29.98 -2.09 4.92
C LEU A 112 29.65 -0.63 4.65
N LYS A 113 29.94 -0.13 3.44
CA LYS A 113 29.61 1.24 3.03
C LYS A 113 28.09 1.45 2.99
N MET A 114 27.34 0.50 2.41
CA MET A 114 25.88 0.52 2.38
C MET A 114 25.30 0.56 3.80
N LYS A 115 25.76 -0.30 4.71
CA LYS A 115 25.33 -0.31 6.13
C LYS A 115 25.60 1.03 6.80
N SER A 116 26.76 1.64 6.55
CA SER A 116 27.09 2.97 7.08
C SER A 116 26.14 4.04 6.54
N GLN A 117 25.81 4.01 5.25
CA GLN A 117 24.88 4.96 4.64
C GLN A 117 23.45 4.77 5.12
N VAL A 118 22.97 3.52 5.30
CA VAL A 118 21.66 3.21 5.88
C VAL A 118 21.57 3.75 7.31
N LYS A 119 22.60 3.52 8.15
CA LYS A 119 22.64 4.09 9.50
C LYS A 119 22.61 5.63 9.46
N LYS A 120 23.36 6.25 8.54
CA LYS A 120 23.36 7.71 8.35
C LYS A 120 21.97 8.20 7.95
N LEU A 121 21.29 7.52 7.02
CA LEU A 121 19.92 7.87 6.63
C LEU A 121 18.98 7.83 7.84
N GLY A 122 19.00 6.77 8.63
CA GLY A 122 18.19 6.68 9.85
C GLY A 122 18.45 7.84 10.82
N THR A 123 19.73 8.22 11.02
CA THR A 123 20.09 9.39 11.84
C THR A 123 19.55 10.70 11.24
N LEU A 124 19.65 10.88 9.92
CA LEU A 124 19.13 12.06 9.24
C LEU A 124 17.61 12.18 9.37
N LEU A 125 16.89 11.07 9.24
CA LEU A 125 15.43 11.04 9.39
C LEU A 125 14.99 11.34 10.83
N ALA A 126 15.75 10.88 11.82
CA ALA A 126 15.47 11.13 13.23
C ALA A 126 15.86 12.55 13.68
N THR A 127 16.72 13.25 12.94
CA THR A 127 17.27 14.57 13.32
C THR A 127 16.94 15.66 12.31
N LYS A 128 17.70 15.75 11.21
CA LYS A 128 17.54 16.77 10.16
C LYS A 128 16.13 16.79 9.59
N TYR A 129 15.52 15.63 9.37
CA TYR A 129 14.18 15.47 8.77
C TYR A 129 13.12 15.06 9.79
N LYS A 130 13.33 15.37 11.06
CA LYS A 130 12.34 15.07 12.11
C LYS A 130 10.95 15.59 11.70
N GLY A 131 9.92 14.74 11.84
CA GLY A 131 8.55 15.06 11.50
C GLY A 131 8.14 14.65 10.07
N TYR A 132 9.03 14.06 9.27
CA TYR A 132 8.75 13.66 7.89
C TYR A 132 7.54 12.71 7.75
N GLN A 133 7.27 11.90 8.77
CA GLN A 133 6.16 10.94 8.77
C GLN A 133 4.78 11.60 8.90
N TYR A 134 4.72 12.79 9.54
CA TYR A 134 3.47 13.41 9.97
C TYR A 134 2.94 14.47 9.00
N THR A 135 3.66 14.80 7.95
CA THR A 135 3.27 15.88 7.04
C THR A 135 2.67 15.37 5.73
N GLY A 136 1.65 16.08 5.23
CA GLY A 136 1.17 15.94 3.86
C GLY A 136 2.08 16.70 2.86
N HIS A 137 1.80 16.59 1.56
CA HIS A 137 2.63 17.20 0.50
C HIS A 137 2.80 18.71 0.69
N LYS A 138 1.72 19.44 0.99
CA LYS A 138 1.79 20.88 1.24
C LYS A 138 2.67 21.19 2.46
N GLY A 139 2.49 20.46 3.56
CA GLY A 139 3.32 20.63 4.75
C GLY A 139 4.80 20.38 4.47
N ILE A 140 5.14 19.40 3.64
CA ILE A 140 6.52 19.13 3.23
C ILE A 140 7.09 20.32 2.44
N SER A 141 6.36 20.83 1.44
CA SER A 141 6.81 21.97 0.62
C SER A 141 6.98 23.25 1.43
N GLU A 142 6.21 23.44 2.48
CA GLU A 142 6.28 24.57 3.41
C GLU A 142 7.28 24.36 4.56
N GLY A 143 7.89 23.17 4.68
CA GLY A 143 8.76 22.80 5.80
C GLY A 143 8.01 22.66 7.13
N LYS A 144 6.72 22.29 7.09
CA LYS A 144 5.89 22.07 8.27
C LYS A 144 5.49 20.62 8.40
N TYR A 145 5.40 20.14 9.63
CA TYR A 145 4.75 18.87 9.92
C TYR A 145 3.53 19.09 10.80
N ASP A 146 2.40 18.53 10.38
CA ASP A 146 1.10 18.64 11.04
C ASP A 146 0.32 17.36 10.73
N GLY A 147 0.16 16.51 11.73
CA GLY A 147 -0.48 15.21 11.56
C GLY A 147 -0.56 14.44 12.86
N TYR A 148 -1.04 13.21 12.79
CA TYR A 148 -1.19 12.34 13.95
C TYR A 148 -0.10 11.27 13.97
N ASP A 149 0.42 10.99 15.17
CA ASP A 149 1.24 9.84 15.42
C ASP A 149 0.36 8.57 15.29
N PRO A 150 0.69 7.61 14.43
CA PRO A 150 -0.16 6.44 14.21
C PRO A 150 -0.17 5.47 15.41
N VAL A 151 0.77 5.60 16.35
CA VAL A 151 0.86 4.74 17.54
C VAL A 151 0.13 5.36 18.73
N THR A 152 0.38 6.66 18.97
CA THR A 152 -0.19 7.35 20.15
C THR A 152 -1.53 8.02 19.86
N GLY A 153 -1.82 8.31 18.57
CA GLY A 153 -2.97 9.10 18.16
C GLY A 153 -2.85 10.59 18.52
N GLU A 154 -1.69 11.04 19.00
CA GLU A 154 -1.46 12.42 19.36
C GLU A 154 -1.24 13.29 18.12
N HIS A 155 -1.78 14.50 18.16
CA HIS A 155 -1.56 15.49 17.10
C HIS A 155 -0.15 16.07 17.22
N VAL A 156 0.63 15.95 16.15
CA VAL A 156 2.03 16.39 16.09
C VAL A 156 2.12 17.62 15.19
N VAL A 157 2.56 18.74 15.74
CA VAL A 157 2.72 20.01 15.00
C VAL A 157 4.16 20.52 15.16
N GLY A 158 4.71 21.08 14.10
CA GLY A 158 6.04 21.70 14.16
C GLY A 158 6.48 22.34 12.87
N GLU A 159 7.67 22.95 12.92
CA GLU A 159 8.35 23.51 11.76
C GLU A 159 9.72 22.88 11.60
N ASN A 160 10.03 22.44 10.39
CA ASN A 160 11.33 21.92 10.01
C ASN A 160 11.58 22.25 8.53
N PRO A 161 12.33 23.35 8.24
CA PRO A 161 12.52 23.79 6.85
C PRO A 161 13.26 22.76 5.99
N ASN A 162 13.97 21.79 6.59
CA ASN A 162 14.63 20.73 5.85
C ASN A 162 13.65 19.76 5.17
N LEU A 163 12.39 19.70 5.63
CA LEU A 163 11.38 18.82 5.01
C LEU A 163 11.16 19.12 3.53
N LYS A 164 11.47 20.33 3.06
CA LYS A 164 11.41 20.71 1.64
C LYS A 164 12.28 19.83 0.75
N ASP A 165 13.38 19.31 1.27
CA ASP A 165 14.25 18.38 0.54
C ASP A 165 13.52 17.10 0.13
N LEU A 166 12.46 16.74 0.85
CA LEU A 166 11.63 15.54 0.55
C LEU A 166 10.73 15.69 -0.68
N CYS A 167 10.59 16.92 -1.22
CA CYS A 167 9.85 17.16 -2.46
C CYS A 167 10.64 16.75 -3.71
N MET A 168 11.98 16.61 -3.61
CA MET A 168 12.77 16.07 -4.72
C MET A 168 12.60 14.57 -4.85
N ASN A 169 12.90 14.00 -6.03
CA ASN A 169 12.88 12.56 -6.19
C ASN A 169 13.86 11.86 -5.23
N PHE A 170 13.58 10.58 -4.93
CA PHE A 170 14.34 9.86 -3.90
C PHE A 170 15.82 9.67 -4.24
N LYS A 171 16.15 9.51 -5.51
CA LYS A 171 17.52 9.37 -6.01
C LYS A 171 18.33 10.63 -5.72
N ASP A 172 17.79 11.81 -6.05
CA ASP A 172 18.44 13.09 -5.78
C ASP A 172 18.51 13.42 -4.29
N PHE A 173 17.47 13.07 -3.53
CA PHE A 173 17.49 13.15 -2.07
C PHE A 173 18.62 12.32 -1.47
N CYS A 174 18.81 11.08 -1.93
CA CYS A 174 19.92 10.24 -1.48
C CYS A 174 21.29 10.81 -1.85
N LYS A 175 21.42 11.39 -3.04
CA LYS A 175 22.64 12.05 -3.50
C LYS A 175 22.95 13.30 -2.64
N LEU A 176 21.97 14.18 -2.42
CA LEU A 176 22.10 15.35 -1.55
C LEU A 176 22.63 14.98 -0.16
N ASN A 177 22.14 13.90 0.39
CA ASN A 177 22.48 13.45 1.73
C ASN A 177 23.67 12.47 1.78
N LYS A 178 24.29 12.13 0.62
CA LYS A 178 25.41 11.18 0.49
C LYS A 178 25.07 9.82 1.11
N VAL A 179 23.91 9.27 0.70
CA VAL A 179 23.37 7.97 1.16
C VAL A 179 22.85 7.13 -0.02
N GLU A 180 23.48 7.24 -1.18
CA GLU A 180 23.02 6.65 -2.44
C GLU A 180 22.85 5.12 -2.35
N LEU A 181 23.76 4.44 -1.62
CA LEU A 181 23.67 2.99 -1.45
C LEU A 181 22.49 2.53 -0.58
N ALA A 182 21.86 3.43 0.18
CA ALA A 182 20.65 3.08 0.92
C ALA A 182 19.51 2.67 -0.03
N GLN A 183 19.46 3.23 -1.24
CA GLN A 183 18.45 2.87 -2.25
C GLN A 183 18.38 1.36 -2.53
N GLU A 184 19.49 0.64 -2.42
CA GLU A 184 19.53 -0.81 -2.65
C GLU A 184 18.64 -1.60 -1.65
N ILE A 185 18.40 -1.05 -0.47
CA ILE A 185 17.48 -1.63 0.52
C ILE A 185 16.03 -1.33 0.13
N TRP A 186 15.75 -0.10 -0.32
CA TRP A 186 14.39 0.36 -0.60
C TRP A 186 13.85 -0.10 -1.95
N ILE A 187 14.70 -0.37 -2.96
CA ILE A 187 14.26 -0.69 -4.32
C ILE A 187 13.41 -1.96 -4.39
N GLY A 188 13.76 -3.00 -3.63
CA GLY A 188 13.02 -4.27 -3.61
C GLY A 188 11.59 -4.10 -3.11
N PRO A 189 11.36 -3.60 -1.88
CA PRO A 189 10.02 -3.42 -1.34
C PRO A 189 9.27 -2.20 -1.88
N TYR A 190 9.87 -1.38 -2.74
CA TYR A 190 9.22 -0.23 -3.35
C TYR A 190 8.97 -0.46 -4.85
N THR A 191 10.01 -0.39 -5.67
CA THR A 191 9.87 -0.48 -7.14
C THR A 191 9.34 -1.85 -7.58
N ALA A 192 9.78 -2.95 -6.94
CA ALA A 192 9.28 -4.28 -7.30
C ALA A 192 7.80 -4.48 -7.00
N PHE A 193 7.20 -3.65 -6.15
CA PHE A 193 5.76 -3.69 -5.83
C PHE A 193 4.95 -2.61 -6.57
N GLY A 194 5.54 -1.99 -7.60
CA GLY A 194 4.81 -1.09 -8.49
C GLY A 194 4.58 0.32 -7.96
N TYR A 195 5.39 0.79 -7.01
CA TYR A 195 5.27 2.14 -6.45
C TYR A 195 6.09 3.20 -7.21
N GLY A 196 6.63 2.85 -8.38
CA GLY A 196 7.39 3.75 -9.23
C GLY A 196 8.91 3.68 -9.06
N PHE A 197 9.62 4.51 -9.80
CA PHE A 197 11.08 4.55 -9.85
C PHE A 197 11.65 5.73 -9.04
N PHE A 198 12.84 5.56 -8.48
CA PHE A 198 13.43 6.54 -7.56
C PHE A 198 13.91 7.84 -8.19
N ASP A 199 14.02 7.90 -9.51
CA ASP A 199 14.32 9.12 -10.27
C ASP A 199 13.06 9.94 -10.63
N GLU A 200 11.87 9.39 -10.35
CA GLU A 200 10.58 10.04 -10.59
C GLU A 200 9.86 10.37 -9.28
N ILE A 201 9.79 9.41 -8.36
CA ILE A 201 8.95 9.51 -7.17
C ILE A 201 9.59 10.38 -6.08
N PRO A 202 8.86 11.36 -5.52
CA PRO A 202 9.32 12.18 -4.42
C PRO A 202 9.76 11.37 -3.20
N ALA A 203 10.86 11.77 -2.57
CA ALA A 203 11.40 11.11 -1.37
C ALA A 203 10.35 11.00 -0.25
N ALA A 204 9.44 11.96 -0.16
CA ALA A 204 8.33 11.92 0.79
C ALA A 204 7.49 10.66 0.66
N TYR A 205 7.10 10.27 -0.55
CA TYR A 205 6.27 9.07 -0.76
C TYR A 205 7.04 7.79 -0.43
N VAL A 206 8.31 7.71 -0.86
CA VAL A 206 9.16 6.56 -0.57
C VAL A 206 9.33 6.37 0.94
N LEU A 207 9.70 7.44 1.66
CA LEU A 207 10.03 7.38 3.09
C LEU A 207 8.81 7.32 4.00
N LYS A 208 7.62 7.75 3.55
CA LYS A 208 6.38 7.61 4.32
C LYS A 208 5.76 6.24 4.18
N TYR A 209 5.86 5.61 3.02
CA TYR A 209 5.42 4.23 2.82
C TYR A 209 6.39 3.24 3.47
N LEU A 210 7.68 3.39 3.16
CA LEU A 210 8.75 2.59 3.75
C LEU A 210 9.58 3.49 4.68
N ASP A 211 9.02 3.87 5.81
CA ASP A 211 9.77 4.54 6.83
C ASP A 211 10.96 3.67 7.30
N PHE A 212 11.86 4.25 8.07
CA PHE A 212 13.09 3.53 8.42
C PHE A 212 12.81 2.21 9.17
N ALA A 213 11.80 2.18 10.04
CA ALA A 213 11.45 0.98 10.79
C ALA A 213 10.88 -0.10 9.86
N THR A 214 9.92 0.28 8.99
CA THR A 214 9.32 -0.62 7.99
C THR A 214 10.37 -1.20 7.07
N ALA A 215 11.28 -0.38 6.54
CA ALA A 215 12.38 -0.85 5.69
C ALA A 215 13.27 -1.88 6.42
N MET A 216 13.53 -1.69 7.72
CA MET A 216 14.30 -2.66 8.52
C MET A 216 13.56 -3.96 8.76
N TYR A 217 12.23 -3.95 8.90
CA TYR A 217 11.43 -5.20 8.94
C TYR A 217 11.55 -5.98 7.63
N PHE A 218 11.55 -5.30 6.49
CA PHE A 218 11.86 -5.94 5.21
C PHE A 218 13.26 -6.53 5.16
N VAL A 219 14.28 -5.84 5.67
CA VAL A 219 15.66 -6.36 5.74
C VAL A 219 15.75 -7.58 6.64
N ASN A 220 15.15 -7.53 7.81
CA ASN A 220 15.17 -8.61 8.82
C ASN A 220 14.23 -9.75 8.47
N LYS A 221 13.36 -9.60 7.48
CA LYS A 221 12.31 -10.55 7.09
C LYS A 221 11.26 -10.77 8.19
N ASP A 222 10.99 -9.76 8.99
CA ASP A 222 9.89 -9.73 9.97
C ASP A 222 8.58 -9.39 9.26
N LEU A 223 8.18 -10.27 8.36
CA LEU A 223 7.01 -10.15 7.50
C LEU A 223 6.19 -11.43 7.62
N TRP A 224 4.89 -11.28 7.49
CA TRP A 224 3.96 -12.40 7.51
C TRP A 224 2.95 -12.34 6.39
N THR A 225 2.24 -13.42 6.21
CA THR A 225 1.13 -13.57 5.28
C THR A 225 -0.05 -14.24 6.00
N TRP A 226 -1.18 -14.32 5.35
CA TRP A 226 -2.38 -14.97 5.86
C TRP A 226 -2.66 -16.24 5.06
N GLN A 227 -3.03 -17.33 5.74
CA GLN A 227 -3.31 -18.62 5.08
C GLN A 227 -4.37 -18.46 3.97
N ASP A 228 -5.43 -17.73 4.27
CA ASP A 228 -6.53 -17.48 3.35
C ASP A 228 -6.38 -16.17 2.56
N GLY A 229 -5.14 -15.69 2.40
CA GLY A 229 -4.81 -14.49 1.64
C GLY A 229 -5.11 -13.19 2.39
N THR A 230 -4.57 -12.10 1.86
CA THR A 230 -4.78 -10.75 2.43
C THR A 230 -6.25 -10.35 2.42
N GLN A 231 -7.03 -10.82 1.44
CA GLN A 231 -8.46 -10.53 1.32
C GLN A 231 -9.26 -11.05 2.52
N SER A 232 -8.84 -12.15 3.14
CA SER A 232 -9.56 -12.77 4.27
C SER A 232 -9.76 -11.83 5.46
N ILE A 233 -8.85 -10.88 5.68
CA ILE A 233 -9.00 -9.84 6.71
C ILE A 233 -10.28 -9.03 6.46
N TYR A 234 -10.45 -8.60 5.23
CA TYR A 234 -11.54 -7.70 4.84
C TYR A 234 -12.87 -8.44 4.71
N GLU A 235 -12.84 -9.70 4.32
CA GLU A 235 -14.01 -10.61 4.36
C GLU A 235 -14.51 -10.75 5.80
N ALA A 236 -13.61 -11.08 6.74
CA ALA A 236 -13.93 -11.23 8.15
C ALA A 236 -14.39 -9.92 8.82
N VAL A 237 -13.77 -8.79 8.44
CA VAL A 237 -14.23 -7.47 8.89
C VAL A 237 -15.65 -7.20 8.39
N ASN A 238 -15.90 -7.42 7.10
CA ASN A 238 -17.20 -7.19 6.50
C ASN A 238 -18.32 -8.04 7.14
N GLU A 239 -18.03 -9.28 7.46
CA GLU A 239 -18.98 -10.20 8.15
C GLU A 239 -19.32 -9.74 9.57
N LYS A 240 -18.41 -9.06 10.25
CA LYS A 240 -18.61 -8.57 11.64
C LYS A 240 -19.23 -7.19 11.74
N LEU A 241 -19.26 -6.42 10.67
CA LEU A 241 -19.93 -5.13 10.64
C LEU A 241 -21.45 -5.30 10.82
N GLN A 242 -22.10 -4.34 11.50
CA GLN A 242 -23.55 -4.33 11.64
C GLN A 242 -24.26 -4.21 10.29
N HIS A 243 -23.65 -3.50 9.34
CA HIS A 243 -24.11 -3.34 7.97
C HIS A 243 -23.00 -3.75 6.98
N PRO A 244 -22.93 -5.04 6.60
CA PRO A 244 -22.01 -5.51 5.59
C PRO A 244 -22.17 -4.79 4.25
N ALA A 245 -21.12 -4.75 3.46
CA ALA A 245 -21.11 -4.08 2.16
C ALA A 245 -22.14 -4.72 1.20
N ARG A 246 -22.86 -3.87 0.51
CA ARG A 246 -23.69 -4.24 -0.64
C ARG A 246 -22.78 -4.35 -1.85
N LEU A 247 -22.67 -5.54 -2.39
CA LEU A 247 -21.83 -5.87 -3.55
C LEU A 247 -22.60 -5.73 -4.87
N ASN A 248 -21.88 -5.69 -5.99
CA ASN A 248 -22.45 -5.53 -7.34
C ASN A 248 -23.28 -4.24 -7.49
N VAL A 249 -22.93 -3.18 -6.76
CA VAL A 249 -23.65 -1.91 -6.81
C VAL A 249 -23.01 -0.99 -7.83
N ASN A 250 -23.70 -0.75 -8.93
CA ASN A 250 -23.27 0.20 -9.96
C ASN A 250 -23.87 1.58 -9.69
N ILE A 251 -23.10 2.48 -9.10
CA ILE A 251 -23.48 3.87 -8.90
C ILE A 251 -23.38 4.61 -10.23
N THR A 252 -24.50 5.15 -10.72
CA THR A 252 -24.56 5.85 -12.00
C THR A 252 -24.44 7.37 -11.87
N LYS A 253 -24.86 7.91 -10.71
CA LYS A 253 -24.81 9.34 -10.45
C LYS A 253 -24.79 9.61 -8.94
N VAL A 254 -24.10 10.68 -8.55
CA VAL A 254 -24.16 11.25 -7.19
C VAL A 254 -24.34 12.75 -7.30
N THR A 255 -25.29 13.31 -6.55
CA THR A 255 -25.51 14.76 -6.44
C THR A 255 -25.51 15.20 -4.99
N ARG A 256 -25.08 16.44 -4.75
CA ARG A 256 -25.02 17.06 -3.42
C ARG A 256 -25.86 18.33 -3.44
N GLU A 257 -27.10 18.24 -3.00
CA GLU A 257 -28.06 19.33 -3.02
C GLU A 257 -28.73 19.51 -1.65
N ASN A 258 -28.98 20.75 -1.25
CA ASN A 258 -29.67 21.10 -0.02
C ASN A 258 -29.10 20.44 1.26
N GLY A 259 -27.79 20.22 1.30
CA GLY A 259 -27.11 19.58 2.44
C GLY A 259 -27.30 18.07 2.51
N LYS A 260 -27.88 17.45 1.47
CA LYS A 260 -28.03 16.00 1.31
C LYS A 260 -27.18 15.47 0.14
N VAL A 261 -26.96 14.18 0.16
CA VAL A 261 -26.29 13.43 -0.90
C VAL A 261 -27.27 12.43 -1.49
N GLN A 262 -27.53 12.52 -2.77
CA GLN A 262 -28.37 11.59 -3.51
C GLN A 262 -27.48 10.65 -4.33
N VAL A 263 -27.60 9.36 -4.08
CA VAL A 263 -26.84 8.30 -4.78
C VAL A 263 -27.80 7.50 -5.63
N TYR A 264 -27.52 7.45 -6.93
CA TYR A 264 -28.37 6.75 -7.91
C TYR A 264 -27.73 5.39 -8.25
N ILE A 265 -28.52 4.34 -8.08
CA ILE A 265 -28.17 2.94 -8.36
C ILE A 265 -29.17 2.39 -9.39
N GLY A 266 -28.80 2.40 -10.66
CA GLY A 266 -29.76 2.18 -11.73
C GLY A 266 -30.84 3.25 -11.73
N ASP A 267 -32.12 2.84 -11.58
CA ASP A 267 -33.30 3.72 -11.52
C ASP A 267 -33.67 4.11 -10.08
N GLU A 268 -33.02 3.53 -9.07
CA GLU A 268 -33.28 3.82 -7.66
C GLU A 268 -32.40 4.96 -7.15
N MET A 269 -32.96 5.80 -6.25
CA MET A 269 -32.23 6.88 -5.58
C MET A 269 -32.27 6.70 -4.07
N GLU A 270 -31.13 6.72 -3.45
CA GLU A 270 -30.97 6.71 -2.00
C GLU A 270 -30.42 8.05 -1.52
N GLU A 271 -30.98 8.58 -0.41
CA GLU A 271 -30.54 9.82 0.18
C GLU A 271 -29.75 9.60 1.46
N TYR A 272 -28.67 10.38 1.61
CA TYR A 272 -27.73 10.34 2.73
C TYR A 272 -27.42 11.75 3.23
N ASP A 273 -26.96 11.84 4.49
CA ASP A 273 -26.49 13.10 5.07
C ASP A 273 -25.02 13.37 4.73
N LYS A 274 -24.22 12.33 4.63
CA LYS A 274 -22.78 12.39 4.37
C LYS A 274 -22.35 11.29 3.41
N ILE A 275 -21.19 11.53 2.77
CA ILE A 275 -20.56 10.56 1.90
C ILE A 275 -19.08 10.48 2.21
N ILE A 276 -18.57 9.24 2.25
CA ILE A 276 -17.14 8.90 2.33
C ILE A 276 -16.78 8.18 1.04
N VAL A 277 -15.87 8.77 0.27
CA VAL A 277 -15.42 8.17 -0.99
C VAL A 277 -14.05 7.55 -0.80
N THR A 278 -13.94 6.24 -1.02
CA THR A 278 -12.70 5.48 -0.95
C THR A 278 -12.31 4.86 -2.30
N ALA A 279 -13.10 5.14 -3.33
CA ALA A 279 -12.79 4.81 -4.72
C ALA A 279 -11.76 5.79 -5.32
N PRO A 280 -11.07 5.43 -6.40
CA PRO A 280 -10.10 6.29 -7.06
C PRO A 280 -10.69 7.63 -7.53
N LEU A 281 -10.16 8.73 -7.01
CA LEU A 281 -10.74 10.07 -7.17
C LEU A 281 -10.71 10.59 -8.62
N GLN A 282 -9.76 10.16 -9.45
CA GLN A 282 -9.70 10.58 -10.85
C GLN A 282 -10.96 10.19 -11.64
N HIS A 283 -11.68 9.15 -11.21
CA HIS A 283 -12.90 8.70 -11.86
C HIS A 283 -14.16 9.38 -11.33
N LEU A 284 -14.07 10.06 -10.20
CA LEU A 284 -15.22 10.70 -9.54
C LEU A 284 -16.01 11.65 -10.46
N PRO A 285 -15.35 12.54 -11.22
CA PRO A 285 -16.07 13.49 -12.05
C PRO A 285 -16.97 12.87 -13.13
N SER A 286 -16.81 11.57 -13.42
CA SER A 286 -17.64 10.89 -14.43
C SER A 286 -19.06 10.56 -13.94
N TYR A 287 -19.28 10.49 -12.62
CA TYR A 287 -20.58 10.16 -12.02
C TYR A 287 -20.96 11.05 -10.82
N PHE A 288 -20.11 12.03 -10.46
CA PHE A 288 -20.33 12.98 -9.38
C PHE A 288 -20.65 14.39 -9.93
N ASP A 289 -21.40 15.16 -9.20
CA ASP A 289 -21.60 16.61 -9.42
C ASP A 289 -20.35 17.43 -9.05
N ALA A 290 -19.19 16.98 -9.49
CA ALA A 290 -17.92 17.57 -9.12
C ALA A 290 -17.81 19.02 -9.58
N THR A 291 -17.42 19.90 -8.64
CA THR A 291 -17.11 21.30 -8.92
C THR A 291 -15.90 21.43 -9.84
N GLU A 292 -15.72 22.57 -10.49
CA GLU A 292 -14.54 22.81 -11.33
C GLU A 292 -13.23 22.70 -10.53
N GLN A 293 -13.25 23.07 -9.25
CA GLN A 293 -12.08 22.91 -8.38
C GLN A 293 -11.78 21.43 -8.09
N GLU A 294 -12.80 20.62 -7.82
CA GLU A 294 -12.64 19.16 -7.63
C GLU A 294 -12.14 18.50 -8.92
N LYS A 295 -12.71 18.82 -10.07
CA LYS A 295 -12.25 18.32 -11.39
C LYS A 295 -10.77 18.67 -11.63
N ALA A 296 -10.40 19.93 -11.39
CA ALA A 296 -9.04 20.40 -11.55
C ALA A 296 -8.05 19.71 -10.60
N LEU A 297 -8.48 19.39 -9.37
CA LEU A 297 -7.68 18.68 -8.38
C LEU A 297 -7.56 17.20 -8.72
N PHE A 298 -8.68 16.53 -8.99
CA PHE A 298 -8.71 15.09 -9.23
C PHE A 298 -8.04 14.68 -10.55
N SER A 299 -8.04 15.57 -11.56
CA SER A 299 -7.30 15.34 -12.82
C SER A 299 -5.78 15.30 -12.65
N LYS A 300 -5.26 15.76 -11.51
CA LYS A 300 -3.82 15.71 -11.18
C LYS A 300 -3.40 14.46 -10.42
N ILE A 301 -4.38 13.61 -10.09
CA ILE A 301 -4.09 12.34 -9.40
C ILE A 301 -3.75 11.31 -10.47
N ASP A 302 -2.54 10.80 -10.41
CA ASP A 302 -2.06 9.72 -11.26
C ASP A 302 -1.84 8.45 -10.43
N TYR A 303 -2.03 7.30 -11.07
CA TYR A 303 -1.86 5.99 -10.44
C TYR A 303 -0.84 5.19 -11.22
N GLU A 304 0.15 4.69 -10.49
CA GLU A 304 1.10 3.73 -11.05
C GLU A 304 0.37 2.47 -11.51
N ARG A 305 0.69 2.02 -12.71
CA ARG A 305 0.19 0.76 -13.24
C ARG A 305 1.10 -0.37 -12.76
N TYR A 306 0.50 -1.36 -12.11
CA TYR A 306 1.16 -2.57 -11.68
C TYR A 306 0.35 -3.80 -12.11
N ASP A 307 0.87 -4.54 -13.06
CA ASP A 307 0.20 -5.71 -13.61
C ASP A 307 0.64 -6.96 -12.85
N VAL A 308 -0.32 -7.72 -12.33
CA VAL A 308 -0.12 -9.02 -11.68
C VAL A 308 -0.75 -10.10 -12.54
N THR A 309 -0.01 -11.17 -12.84
CA THR A 309 -0.49 -12.28 -13.65
C THR A 309 -0.26 -13.59 -12.92
N ALA A 310 -1.33 -14.32 -12.65
CA ALA A 310 -1.23 -15.70 -12.19
C ALA A 310 -0.88 -16.60 -13.37
N ILE A 311 0.10 -17.50 -13.18
CA ILE A 311 0.55 -18.43 -14.20
C ILE A 311 0.57 -19.85 -13.64
N THR A 312 0.25 -20.82 -14.47
CA THR A 312 0.46 -22.24 -14.17
C THR A 312 1.68 -22.76 -14.92
N CYS A 313 2.66 -23.29 -14.20
CA CYS A 313 3.86 -23.85 -14.80
C CYS A 313 3.61 -25.24 -15.39
N LYS A 314 4.32 -25.59 -16.46
CA LYS A 314 4.32 -26.96 -17.00
C LYS A 314 4.88 -27.92 -15.95
N LYS A 315 4.37 -29.15 -15.90
CA LYS A 315 4.87 -30.20 -15.00
C LYS A 315 6.39 -30.32 -15.09
N GLY A 316 7.06 -30.30 -13.94
CA GLY A 316 8.51 -30.35 -13.85
C GLY A 316 9.22 -29.01 -14.05
N THR A 317 8.49 -27.91 -14.31
CA THR A 317 9.04 -26.57 -14.40
C THR A 317 8.43 -25.74 -13.26
N TYR A 318 9.20 -25.43 -12.24
CA TYR A 318 8.77 -24.56 -11.16
C TYR A 318 9.96 -23.80 -10.59
N TYR A 319 9.67 -22.68 -9.97
CA TYR A 319 10.67 -21.91 -9.26
C TYR A 319 10.74 -22.41 -7.80
N PRO A 320 11.92 -22.80 -7.31
CA PRO A 320 12.09 -23.32 -5.95
C PRO A 320 11.93 -22.24 -4.88
N ASP A 321 12.05 -20.98 -5.27
CA ASP A 321 11.98 -19.84 -4.37
C ASP A 321 10.53 -19.38 -4.23
N MET A 322 10.11 -18.98 -3.04
CA MET A 322 8.79 -18.38 -2.83
C MET A 322 8.64 -17.04 -3.52
N SER A 323 9.69 -16.22 -3.53
CA SER A 323 9.71 -15.00 -4.33
C SER A 323 11.10 -14.76 -4.90
N GLY A 324 11.16 -14.37 -6.16
CA GLY A 324 12.38 -14.04 -6.87
C GLY A 324 12.35 -12.59 -7.36
N TYR A 325 13.36 -11.82 -6.97
CA TYR A 325 13.54 -10.42 -7.34
C TYR A 325 14.55 -10.31 -8.48
N LEU A 326 14.16 -9.61 -9.55
CA LEU A 326 14.99 -9.34 -10.72
C LEU A 326 15.41 -7.87 -10.70
N PHE A 327 16.42 -7.52 -9.92
CA PHE A 327 16.87 -6.13 -9.75
C PHE A 327 17.30 -5.48 -11.06
N ASP A 328 17.83 -6.25 -12.01
CA ASP A 328 18.19 -5.74 -13.33
C ASP A 328 17.00 -5.15 -14.11
N ASN A 329 15.76 -5.47 -13.73
CA ASN A 329 14.52 -4.96 -14.33
C ASN A 329 13.88 -3.78 -13.56
N MET A 330 14.41 -3.42 -12.40
CA MET A 330 13.85 -2.35 -11.55
C MET A 330 14.41 -0.98 -11.93
N VAL A 331 14.44 -0.69 -13.21
CA VAL A 331 14.90 0.57 -13.80
C VAL A 331 13.90 1.04 -14.86
N PRO A 332 13.74 2.36 -15.10
CA PRO A 332 12.75 2.89 -16.05
C PRO A 332 12.86 2.30 -17.47
N GLU A 333 14.08 2.06 -17.93
CA GLU A 333 14.36 1.50 -19.27
C GLU A 333 13.84 0.08 -19.45
N ARG A 334 13.46 -0.57 -18.35
CA ARG A 334 12.94 -1.93 -18.30
C ARG A 334 11.46 -1.99 -17.92
N LEU A 335 10.74 -0.89 -18.02
CA LEU A 335 9.31 -0.84 -17.79
C LEU A 335 8.57 -1.93 -18.60
N GLY A 336 7.63 -2.62 -17.96
CA GLY A 336 6.88 -3.74 -18.55
C GLY A 336 7.59 -5.10 -18.50
N HIS A 337 8.80 -5.19 -17.94
CA HIS A 337 9.46 -6.47 -17.69
C HIS A 337 9.13 -7.00 -16.30
N LEU A 338 9.19 -8.34 -16.15
CA LEU A 338 8.97 -9.00 -14.86
C LEU A 338 9.97 -8.49 -13.82
N MET A 339 9.49 -7.88 -12.74
CA MET A 339 10.31 -7.39 -11.64
C MET A 339 10.38 -8.39 -10.47
N VAL A 340 9.25 -9.07 -10.20
CA VAL A 340 9.16 -10.06 -9.12
C VAL A 340 8.24 -11.18 -9.53
N PHE A 341 8.54 -12.39 -9.11
CA PHE A 341 7.59 -13.51 -9.14
C PHE A 341 7.42 -14.04 -7.73
N TYR A 342 6.25 -14.58 -7.45
CA TYR A 342 5.86 -15.10 -6.15
C TYR A 342 5.26 -16.50 -6.28
N HIS A 343 5.95 -17.50 -5.72
CA HIS A 343 5.48 -18.86 -5.61
C HIS A 343 4.92 -19.06 -4.20
N ARG A 344 3.62 -18.84 -4.04
CA ARG A 344 2.98 -18.80 -2.72
C ARG A 344 3.02 -20.16 -2.02
N TRP A 345 2.73 -21.23 -2.75
CA TRP A 345 2.58 -22.58 -2.21
C TRP A 345 3.83 -23.40 -2.52
N LYS A 346 4.88 -23.17 -1.72
CA LYS A 346 6.14 -23.89 -1.84
C LYS A 346 5.91 -25.41 -1.74
N ASN A 347 6.63 -26.19 -2.55
CA ASN A 347 6.55 -27.66 -2.70
C ASN A 347 5.35 -28.17 -3.50
N GLU A 348 4.60 -27.31 -4.14
CA GLU A 348 3.56 -27.72 -5.08
C GLU A 348 4.04 -27.43 -6.50
N PRO A 349 4.40 -28.48 -7.26
CA PRO A 349 4.76 -28.31 -8.66
C PRO A 349 3.56 -27.81 -9.46
N ASN A 350 3.82 -26.96 -10.43
CA ASN A 350 2.84 -26.41 -11.39
C ASN A 350 1.94 -25.25 -10.92
N GLN A 351 2.25 -24.63 -9.79
CA GLN A 351 1.49 -23.44 -9.34
C GLN A 351 2.37 -22.22 -9.17
#